data_0172f72fcdb3aa8c344c52c3aaf921ac
#
_entry.id   0172f72fcdb3aa8c344c52c3aaf921ac
#
_cell.length_a   1.000
_cell.length_b   1.000
_cell.length_c   1.000
_cell.angle_alpha   90.00
_cell.angle_beta   90.00
_cell.angle_gamma   90.00
#
_symmetry.space_group_name_H-M   'P 1'
#
loop_
_entity.id
_entity.type
_entity.pdbx_description
1 polymer ?
#
loop_
_entity_poly.entity_id
_entity_poly.type
_entity_poly.pdbx_seq_one_letter_code
_entity_poly.pdbx_strand_id
1 'polypeptide(L)'
;MNRSIPASASIGALFAIFVASIVPAPSAAQQKSPARGNHDWAPKVASGKHHTLAASLDTVQWGWLDPREKPKLTINSGDTVSIETMMHAHDKIQPGTTMEQVVELRKANPGGGPHSLTGPIYVNGAEPGDVLEIRILRIEPKAWATNFNLPGKDFPTIGALAAEMPEGHIKFFPIDAQKRAVEFKPGIRIDLQPFPGTLAVGIDPNDPSPRKGGVKDDPMAPVSTLRPWKNGSNMDINELQEGTTLFIPVFLQGGLLWTGDSHCRQGNGEVNLTALECSYKEIRLQPIARKDMKLNWPFIETRTHWITTGFNEDLNVAMTNAVREAVEWLANQKLVPMDRYEAYGLVSMVGDCRVSQVVDVRKGVHCMIPKSIFSDQKKS
;
A
#
# COMPACT_ATOMS: atom_id res chain seq x y z
N MET A 1 -46.65 -66.75 -25.17
CA MET A 1 -47.38 -65.48 -25.15
C MET A 1 -46.38 -64.39 -25.58
N ASN A 2 -46.60 -63.90 -26.80
CA ASN A 2 -45.80 -62.88 -27.44
C ASN A 2 -45.86 -61.53 -26.74
N ARG A 3 -44.71 -60.84 -26.59
CA ARG A 3 -44.65 -59.38 -26.59
C ARG A 3 -43.36 -58.92 -27.27
N SER A 4 -43.58 -58.21 -28.35
CA SER A 4 -42.68 -57.60 -29.27
C SER A 4 -41.87 -56.45 -28.65
N ILE A 5 -40.63 -56.31 -29.08
CA ILE A 5 -39.70 -55.21 -28.82
C ILE A 5 -39.85 -54.17 -29.95
N PRO A 6 -40.00 -52.87 -29.70
CA PRO A 6 -39.95 -51.86 -30.73
C PRO A 6 -38.50 -51.36 -30.97
N ALA A 7 -38.24 -51.03 -32.24
CA ALA A 7 -37.00 -50.61 -32.83
C ALA A 7 -36.39 -49.32 -32.29
N SER A 8 -35.08 -49.28 -32.15
CA SER A 8 -34.28 -48.13 -31.87
C SER A 8 -34.15 -47.20 -33.09
N ALA A 9 -34.53 -45.94 -32.91
CA ALA A 9 -34.27 -44.87 -33.88
C ALA A 9 -32.87 -44.29 -33.64
N SER A 10 -32.02 -44.36 -34.66
CA SER A 10 -30.71 -43.75 -34.69
C SER A 10 -30.84 -42.24 -34.93
N ILE A 11 -30.38 -41.45 -33.99
CA ILE A 11 -30.23 -39.98 -34.17
C ILE A 11 -28.80 -39.74 -34.61
N GLY A 12 -28.62 -39.39 -35.89
CA GLY A 12 -27.34 -38.92 -36.42
C GLY A 12 -27.00 -37.52 -35.88
N ALA A 13 -25.91 -37.45 -35.13
CA ALA A 13 -25.38 -36.15 -34.69
C ALA A 13 -24.54 -35.55 -35.83
N LEU A 14 -25.01 -34.48 -36.42
CA LEU A 14 -24.20 -33.61 -37.29
C LEU A 14 -23.21 -32.84 -36.40
N PHE A 15 -21.93 -33.15 -36.52
CA PHE A 15 -20.86 -32.32 -36.00
C PHE A 15 -20.63 -31.15 -36.95
N ALA A 16 -21.09 -29.94 -36.56
CA ALA A 16 -20.70 -28.70 -37.20
C ALA A 16 -19.29 -28.31 -36.69
N ILE A 17 -18.30 -28.39 -37.56
CA ILE A 17 -16.94 -27.92 -37.30
C ILE A 17 -16.99 -26.38 -37.39
N PHE A 18 -17.00 -25.71 -36.23
CA PHE A 18 -16.75 -24.26 -36.16
C PHE A 18 -15.24 -24.02 -36.32
N VAL A 19 -14.83 -23.56 -37.50
CA VAL A 19 -13.50 -22.99 -37.70
C VAL A 19 -13.52 -21.60 -37.03
N ALA A 20 -13.02 -21.53 -35.80
CA ALA A 20 -12.79 -20.25 -35.12
C ALA A 20 -11.61 -19.56 -35.80
N SER A 21 -11.89 -18.51 -36.54
CA SER A 21 -10.88 -17.60 -37.05
C SER A 21 -10.18 -16.95 -35.83
N ILE A 22 -8.91 -17.30 -35.59
CA ILE A 22 -8.08 -16.67 -34.59
C ILE A 22 -7.77 -15.26 -35.10
N VAL A 23 -8.52 -14.29 -34.63
CA VAL A 23 -8.14 -12.88 -34.76
C VAL A 23 -7.02 -12.67 -33.75
N PRO A 24 -5.80 -12.25 -34.17
CA PRO A 24 -4.76 -11.96 -33.23
C PRO A 24 -5.21 -10.81 -32.32
N ALA A 25 -5.16 -11.01 -31.00
CA ALA A 25 -5.39 -9.97 -30.04
C ALA A 25 -4.44 -8.80 -30.32
N PRO A 26 -4.90 -7.53 -30.23
CA PRO A 26 -4.01 -6.40 -30.39
C PRO A 26 -2.88 -6.52 -29.35
N SER A 27 -1.65 -6.45 -29.83
CA SER A 27 -0.43 -6.40 -29.03
C SER A 27 -0.63 -5.40 -27.90
N ALA A 28 -0.49 -5.85 -26.65
CA ALA A 28 -0.49 -4.96 -25.51
C ALA A 28 0.57 -3.87 -25.78
N ALA A 29 0.09 -2.67 -26.04
CA ALA A 29 0.96 -1.51 -26.21
C ALA A 29 1.83 -1.46 -24.95
N GLN A 30 3.13 -1.57 -25.11
CA GLN A 30 4.10 -1.36 -24.05
C GLN A 30 3.79 0.00 -23.42
N GLN A 31 3.18 -0.01 -22.23
CA GLN A 31 3.11 1.18 -21.41
C GLN A 31 4.55 1.58 -21.12
N LYS A 32 5.04 2.58 -21.83
CA LYS A 32 6.30 3.25 -21.52
C LYS A 32 6.23 3.61 -20.03
N SER A 33 7.19 3.16 -19.25
CA SER A 33 7.37 3.63 -17.87
C SER A 33 7.20 5.14 -17.85
N PRO A 34 6.39 5.71 -16.96
CA PRO A 34 6.17 7.15 -16.94
C PRO A 34 7.53 7.83 -16.81
N ALA A 35 7.83 8.72 -17.76
CA ALA A 35 8.94 9.63 -17.64
C ALA A 35 8.86 10.29 -16.26
N ARG A 36 10.01 10.48 -15.58
CA ARG A 36 10.13 11.12 -14.26
C ARG A 36 9.12 12.25 -14.15
N GLY A 37 8.11 12.05 -13.27
CA GLY A 37 6.95 12.93 -13.23
C GLY A 37 7.35 14.37 -12.91
N ASN A 38 7.01 15.27 -13.80
CA ASN A 38 6.91 16.68 -13.44
C ASN A 38 5.71 16.79 -12.50
N HIS A 39 5.93 17.25 -11.27
CA HIS A 39 4.89 17.57 -10.30
C HIS A 39 4.14 18.87 -10.64
N ASP A 40 3.93 19.17 -11.89
CA ASP A 40 3.31 20.43 -12.34
C ASP A 40 1.86 20.59 -11.88
N TRP A 41 1.26 19.51 -11.36
CA TRP A 41 -0.09 19.48 -10.82
C TRP A 41 -0.17 19.73 -9.31
N ALA A 42 0.95 19.58 -8.59
CA ALA A 42 1.01 19.85 -7.16
C ALA A 42 1.24 21.34 -6.86
N PRO A 43 0.65 21.91 -5.80
CA PRO A 43 0.92 23.29 -5.43
C PRO A 43 2.42 23.51 -5.29
N LYS A 44 2.97 24.55 -5.96
CA LYS A 44 4.38 24.92 -5.84
C LYS A 44 4.60 25.49 -4.45
N VAL A 45 5.04 24.64 -3.52
CA VAL A 45 5.54 25.11 -2.22
C VAL A 45 7.01 25.41 -2.38
N ALA A 46 7.46 26.56 -1.87
CA ALA A 46 8.88 26.90 -1.85
C ALA A 46 9.65 25.72 -1.23
N SER A 47 10.72 25.29 -1.90
CA SER A 47 11.55 24.20 -1.37
C SER A 47 12.22 24.66 -0.08
N GLY A 48 11.94 23.95 1.01
CA GLY A 48 12.64 24.09 2.28
C GLY A 48 14.05 23.50 2.23
N LYS A 49 14.64 23.31 3.39
CA LYS A 49 15.95 22.65 3.52
C LYS A 49 15.84 21.17 3.14
N HIS A 50 16.97 20.62 2.70
CA HIS A 50 17.10 19.17 2.51
C HIS A 50 17.78 18.53 3.70
N HIS A 51 17.23 17.40 4.15
CA HIS A 51 17.74 16.61 5.27
C HIS A 51 17.97 15.17 4.82
N THR A 52 18.74 14.43 5.60
CA THR A 52 18.94 12.98 5.42
C THR A 52 18.74 12.25 6.73
N LEU A 53 18.16 11.07 6.67
CA LEU A 53 17.99 10.16 7.80
C LEU A 53 18.41 8.76 7.37
N ALA A 54 19.61 8.34 7.82
CA ALA A 54 20.10 7.01 7.56
C ALA A 54 19.35 5.97 8.42
N ALA A 55 19.18 4.77 7.89
CA ALA A 55 18.63 3.64 8.65
C ALA A 55 19.72 3.02 9.54
N SER A 56 19.45 2.95 10.82
CA SER A 56 20.30 2.29 11.84
C SER A 56 19.40 1.71 12.93
N LEU A 57 19.94 0.91 13.83
CA LEU A 57 19.17 0.39 14.97
C LEU A 57 18.66 1.51 15.90
N ASP A 58 19.30 2.69 15.88
CA ASP A 58 18.87 3.84 16.66
C ASP A 58 17.77 4.66 15.96
N THR A 59 17.63 4.57 14.63
CA THR A 59 16.70 5.36 13.85
C THR A 59 15.51 4.56 13.31
N VAL A 60 15.50 3.25 13.54
CA VAL A 60 14.49 2.33 13.03
C VAL A 60 13.77 1.63 14.19
N GLN A 61 12.45 1.64 14.16
CA GLN A 61 11.62 0.81 15.05
C GLN A 61 11.26 -0.50 14.35
N TRP A 62 11.22 -1.60 15.11
CA TRP A 62 10.82 -2.90 14.60
C TRP A 62 9.49 -3.37 15.21
N GLY A 63 8.51 -3.56 14.38
CA GLY A 63 7.24 -4.24 14.66
C GLY A 63 6.22 -3.42 15.44
N TRP A 64 6.64 -2.28 16.00
CA TRP A 64 5.80 -1.41 16.81
C TRP A 64 5.99 0.04 16.42
N LEU A 65 4.91 0.81 16.30
CA LEU A 65 4.92 2.26 16.28
C LEU A 65 4.78 2.77 17.70
N ASP A 66 5.87 3.29 18.28
CA ASP A 66 5.86 3.90 19.61
C ASP A 66 5.94 5.42 19.50
N PRO A 67 4.85 6.14 19.74
CA PRO A 67 4.82 7.61 19.64
C PRO A 67 5.57 8.32 20.76
N ARG A 68 6.01 7.59 21.80
CA ARG A 68 6.83 8.12 22.91
C ARG A 68 8.32 8.12 22.59
N GLU A 69 8.72 7.46 21.50
CA GLU A 69 10.10 7.51 21.01
C GLU A 69 10.49 8.95 20.68
N LYS A 70 11.67 9.33 21.12
CA LYS A 70 12.22 10.65 20.79
C LYS A 70 12.39 10.77 19.27
N PRO A 71 11.94 11.87 18.63
CA PRO A 71 12.16 12.08 17.22
C PRO A 71 13.63 11.93 16.83
N LYS A 72 13.88 11.18 15.77
CA LYS A 72 15.22 10.94 15.22
C LYS A 72 15.69 12.10 14.35
N LEU A 73 14.74 12.89 13.87
CA LEU A 73 14.96 14.10 13.08
C LEU A 73 13.81 15.07 13.34
N THR A 74 14.12 16.37 13.36
CA THR A 74 13.13 17.46 13.36
C THR A 74 13.34 18.32 12.13
N ILE A 75 12.28 18.52 11.36
CA ILE A 75 12.28 19.32 10.12
C ILE A 75 11.15 20.35 10.15
N ASN A 76 11.18 21.33 9.25
CA ASN A 76 10.07 22.25 9.08
C ASN A 76 9.11 21.75 8.00
N SER A 77 7.84 22.14 8.10
CA SER A 77 6.86 21.94 7.04
C SER A 77 7.39 22.49 5.70
N GLY A 78 7.39 21.65 4.65
CA GLY A 78 7.93 21.97 3.34
C GLY A 78 9.40 21.62 3.12
N ASP A 79 10.14 21.27 4.17
CA ASP A 79 11.48 20.69 4.01
C ASP A 79 11.39 19.34 3.28
N THR A 80 12.49 18.93 2.65
CA THR A 80 12.62 17.60 2.05
C THR A 80 13.53 16.73 2.90
N VAL A 81 13.24 15.42 2.93
CA VAL A 81 14.09 14.46 3.62
C VAL A 81 14.30 13.21 2.76
N SER A 82 15.57 12.81 2.59
CA SER A 82 15.97 11.53 2.03
C SER A 82 16.14 10.54 3.16
N ILE A 83 15.35 9.48 3.14
CA ILE A 83 15.28 8.46 4.19
C ILE A 83 15.80 7.14 3.61
N GLU A 84 16.72 6.50 4.30
CA GLU A 84 17.11 5.13 4.04
C GLU A 84 16.18 4.19 4.81
N THR A 85 15.91 2.98 4.26
CA THR A 85 15.09 1.96 4.94
C THR A 85 15.87 0.67 5.15
N MET A 86 15.39 -0.12 6.12
CA MET A 86 15.85 -1.48 6.40
C MET A 86 14.83 -2.51 5.90
N MET A 87 15.33 -3.71 5.59
CA MET A 87 14.51 -4.90 5.43
C MET A 87 13.86 -5.29 6.77
N HIS A 88 12.87 -6.15 6.73
CA HIS A 88 12.15 -6.67 7.89
C HIS A 88 13.06 -7.12 9.04
N ALA A 89 12.53 -7.03 10.26
CA ALA A 89 13.20 -7.48 11.49
C ALA A 89 14.59 -6.86 11.70
N HIS A 90 14.75 -5.54 11.49
CA HIS A 90 16.02 -4.83 11.59
C HIS A 90 17.11 -5.45 10.69
N ASP A 91 16.80 -5.59 9.39
CA ASP A 91 17.71 -6.19 8.38
C ASP A 91 18.12 -7.65 8.66
N LYS A 92 17.41 -8.37 9.54
CA LYS A 92 17.75 -9.78 9.85
C LYS A 92 17.31 -10.75 8.77
N ILE A 93 16.39 -10.35 7.87
CA ILE A 93 16.08 -11.12 6.67
C ILE A 93 17.03 -10.65 5.57
N GLN A 94 17.94 -11.55 5.13
CA GLN A 94 19.01 -11.29 4.17
C GLN A 94 19.09 -12.45 3.16
N PRO A 95 19.69 -12.28 1.98
CA PRO A 95 19.95 -13.39 1.08
C PRO A 95 20.63 -14.57 1.79
N GLY A 96 19.97 -15.73 1.75
CA GLY A 96 20.38 -16.93 2.46
C GLY A 96 19.63 -17.22 3.77
N THR A 97 18.79 -16.27 4.25
CA THR A 97 17.89 -16.55 5.39
C THR A 97 16.93 -17.68 5.04
N THR A 98 16.81 -18.68 5.93
CA THR A 98 15.90 -19.82 5.75
C THR A 98 14.49 -19.50 6.27
N MET A 99 13.52 -20.31 5.90
CA MET A 99 12.13 -20.13 6.40
C MET A 99 12.05 -20.36 7.92
N GLU A 100 12.81 -21.27 8.47
CA GLU A 100 12.89 -21.52 9.92
C GLU A 100 13.35 -20.27 10.66
N GLN A 101 14.38 -19.59 10.14
CA GLN A 101 14.87 -18.33 10.72
C GLN A 101 13.82 -17.21 10.62
N VAL A 102 13.05 -17.12 9.51
CA VAL A 102 11.94 -16.18 9.40
C VAL A 102 10.87 -16.44 10.45
N VAL A 103 10.52 -17.71 10.67
CA VAL A 103 9.55 -18.11 11.70
C VAL A 103 10.05 -17.77 13.11
N GLU A 104 11.35 -17.99 13.40
CA GLU A 104 11.95 -17.60 14.67
C GLU A 104 11.91 -16.09 14.91
N LEU A 105 12.23 -15.28 13.88
CA LEU A 105 12.13 -13.83 13.96
C LEU A 105 10.69 -13.39 14.24
N ARG A 106 9.71 -14.04 13.61
CA ARG A 106 8.29 -13.76 13.85
C ARG A 106 7.88 -14.07 15.29
N LYS A 107 8.35 -15.18 15.86
CA LYS A 107 8.09 -15.59 17.25
C LYS A 107 8.82 -14.72 18.27
N ALA A 108 9.94 -14.14 17.90
CA ALA A 108 10.76 -13.29 18.79
C ALA A 108 10.12 -11.91 19.09
N ASN A 109 9.13 -11.47 18.29
CA ASN A 109 8.43 -10.19 18.48
C ASN A 109 6.90 -10.41 18.51
N PRO A 110 6.37 -11.06 19.55
CA PRO A 110 4.97 -11.43 19.63
C PRO A 110 4.06 -10.20 19.63
N GLY A 111 3.03 -10.21 18.75
CA GLY A 111 2.10 -9.11 18.56
C GLY A 111 2.63 -7.94 17.71
N GLY A 112 3.93 -7.81 17.57
CA GLY A 112 4.57 -6.85 16.65
C GLY A 112 4.48 -7.31 15.19
N GLY A 113 4.61 -6.37 14.24
CA GLY A 113 4.77 -6.68 12.82
C GLY A 113 6.20 -7.08 12.46
N PRO A 114 6.45 -7.49 11.22
CA PRO A 114 7.80 -7.75 10.72
C PRO A 114 8.56 -6.46 10.37
N HIS A 115 7.86 -5.37 10.15
CA HIS A 115 8.34 -4.17 9.49
C HIS A 115 9.36 -3.40 10.32
N SER A 116 10.38 -2.91 9.62
CA SER A 116 11.41 -1.99 10.15
C SER A 116 11.10 -0.60 9.61
N LEU A 117 10.72 0.34 10.49
CA LEU A 117 10.24 1.66 10.11
C LEU A 117 11.21 2.74 10.57
N THR A 118 11.77 3.50 9.63
CA THR A 118 12.69 4.62 9.91
C THR A 118 11.88 5.83 10.38
N GLY A 119 12.24 6.38 11.52
CA GLY A 119 11.57 7.49 12.20
C GLY A 119 11.56 7.33 13.72
N PRO A 120 10.78 8.14 14.48
CA PRO A 120 9.88 9.18 13.97
C PRO A 120 10.59 10.46 13.53
N ILE A 121 10.02 11.13 12.53
CA ILE A 121 10.43 12.46 12.11
C ILE A 121 9.38 13.47 12.60
N TYR A 122 9.83 14.45 13.37
CA TYR A 122 8.98 15.54 13.85
C TYR A 122 8.92 16.65 12.81
N VAL A 123 7.70 17.04 12.39
CA VAL A 123 7.48 18.13 11.43
C VAL A 123 6.97 19.36 12.17
N ASN A 124 7.82 20.39 12.30
CA ASN A 124 7.43 21.67 12.91
C ASN A 124 6.21 22.26 12.22
N GLY A 125 5.22 22.67 13.00
CA GLY A 125 3.97 23.26 12.52
C GLY A 125 2.84 22.27 12.28
N ALA A 126 3.09 20.94 12.30
CA ALA A 126 2.03 19.94 12.25
C ALA A 126 1.40 19.76 13.63
N GLU A 127 0.07 19.92 13.73
CA GLU A 127 -0.69 19.87 14.98
C GLU A 127 -1.87 18.91 14.87
N PRO A 128 -2.36 18.33 15.98
CA PRO A 128 -3.55 17.50 15.96
C PRO A 128 -4.74 18.18 15.26
N GLY A 129 -5.37 17.47 14.33
CA GLY A 129 -6.47 17.97 13.51
C GLY A 129 -6.04 18.65 12.20
N ASP A 130 -4.73 18.79 11.94
CA ASP A 130 -4.21 19.11 10.61
C ASP A 130 -4.23 17.88 9.69
N VAL A 131 -3.83 18.09 8.44
CA VAL A 131 -3.47 17.03 7.51
C VAL A 131 -1.99 17.16 7.17
N LEU A 132 -1.24 16.06 7.18
CA LEU A 132 0.12 16.03 6.64
C LEU A 132 0.05 15.61 5.17
N GLU A 133 0.39 16.53 4.27
CA GLU A 133 0.60 16.28 2.85
C GLU A 133 2.03 15.75 2.67
N ILE A 134 2.19 14.52 2.18
CA ILE A 134 3.48 13.86 2.03
C ILE A 134 3.70 13.57 0.55
N ARG A 135 4.56 14.32 -0.11
CA ARG A 135 4.94 14.11 -1.50
C ARG A 135 6.05 13.11 -1.61
N ILE A 136 5.90 12.09 -2.46
CA ILE A 136 6.92 11.10 -2.76
C ILE A 136 7.71 11.58 -3.97
N LEU A 137 8.91 12.11 -3.74
CA LEU A 137 9.70 12.77 -4.77
C LEU A 137 10.66 11.83 -5.50
N ARG A 138 11.11 10.76 -4.83
CA ARG A 138 12.06 9.78 -5.37
C ARG A 138 12.00 8.49 -4.58
N ILE A 139 12.18 7.36 -5.27
CA ILE A 139 12.39 6.05 -4.64
C ILE A 139 13.53 5.33 -5.38
N GLU A 140 14.57 4.93 -4.62
CA GLU A 140 15.71 4.16 -5.13
C GLU A 140 15.89 2.89 -4.31
N PRO A 141 15.54 1.70 -4.87
CA PRO A 141 15.75 0.43 -4.20
C PRO A 141 17.23 0.08 -4.00
N LYS A 142 17.52 -0.76 -2.99
CA LYS A 142 18.81 -1.45 -2.82
C LYS A 142 18.93 -2.59 -3.85
N ALA A 143 19.92 -3.46 -3.70
CA ALA A 143 20.34 -4.37 -4.78
C ALA A 143 19.55 -5.68 -4.88
N TRP A 144 18.67 -5.98 -3.94
CA TRP A 144 17.94 -7.25 -3.91
C TRP A 144 16.54 -7.09 -3.28
N ALA A 145 15.70 -8.08 -3.55
CA ALA A 145 14.37 -8.19 -3.02
C ALA A 145 14.04 -9.64 -2.63
N THR A 146 12.96 -9.86 -1.90
CA THR A 146 12.49 -11.19 -1.51
C THR A 146 10.97 -11.26 -1.60
N ASN A 147 10.45 -12.46 -1.74
CA ASN A 147 9.04 -12.77 -1.50
C ASN A 147 8.99 -14.07 -0.70
N PHE A 148 8.10 -14.13 0.28
CA PHE A 148 7.91 -15.33 1.09
C PHE A 148 6.47 -15.46 1.58
N ASN A 149 6.07 -16.68 1.89
CA ASN A 149 4.90 -17.00 2.69
C ASN A 149 5.31 -17.83 3.91
N LEU A 150 4.65 -17.59 5.03
CA LEU A 150 4.85 -18.41 6.24
C LEU A 150 4.24 -19.81 6.06
N PRO A 151 4.73 -20.84 6.81
CA PRO A 151 4.15 -22.17 6.78
C PRO A 151 2.68 -22.16 7.21
N GLY A 152 1.78 -22.52 6.31
CA GLY A 152 0.33 -22.52 6.60
C GLY A 152 -0.10 -23.50 7.69
N LYS A 153 0.69 -24.56 7.95
CA LYS A 153 0.47 -25.47 9.09
C LYS A 153 0.57 -24.76 10.44
N ASP A 154 1.41 -23.70 10.53
CA ASP A 154 1.61 -22.90 11.75
C ASP A 154 0.84 -21.58 11.71
N PHE A 155 0.57 -21.05 10.51
CA PHE A 155 -0.03 -19.73 10.26
C PHE A 155 -1.16 -19.80 9.21
N PRO A 156 -2.24 -20.57 9.46
CA PRO A 156 -3.25 -20.90 8.42
C PRO A 156 -4.11 -19.72 7.95
N THR A 157 -4.04 -18.58 8.63
CA THR A 157 -4.84 -17.38 8.32
C THR A 157 -4.01 -16.22 7.76
N ILE A 158 -2.71 -16.42 7.56
CA ILE A 158 -1.79 -15.37 7.09
C ILE A 158 -1.46 -15.63 5.62
N GLY A 159 -2.32 -15.17 4.73
CA GLY A 159 -2.30 -15.41 3.29
C GLY A 159 -3.66 -15.90 2.80
N ALA A 160 -4.03 -15.55 1.58
CA ALA A 160 -5.33 -15.94 0.99
C ALA A 160 -5.49 -17.46 0.83
N LEU A 161 -4.38 -18.17 0.59
CA LEU A 161 -4.33 -19.64 0.46
C LEU A 161 -3.40 -20.28 1.51
N ALA A 162 -3.17 -19.61 2.65
CA ALA A 162 -2.20 -20.07 3.63
C ALA A 162 -2.46 -21.52 4.08
N ALA A 163 -3.71 -21.89 4.37
CA ALA A 163 -4.07 -23.24 4.79
C ALA A 163 -3.79 -24.33 3.73
N GLU A 164 -3.73 -23.95 2.44
CA GLU A 164 -3.41 -24.84 1.34
C GLU A 164 -1.91 -24.95 1.05
N MET A 165 -1.10 -24.08 1.67
CA MET A 165 0.36 -24.00 1.54
C MET A 165 1.02 -24.37 2.88
N PRO A 166 1.04 -25.68 3.25
CA PRO A 166 1.48 -26.12 4.58
C PRO A 166 2.93 -25.78 4.88
N GLU A 167 3.79 -25.75 3.86
CA GLU A 167 5.19 -25.38 3.99
C GLU A 167 5.40 -23.91 3.60
N GLY A 168 6.24 -23.22 4.35
CA GLY A 168 6.64 -21.86 4.00
C GLY A 168 7.64 -21.89 2.82
N HIS A 169 7.68 -20.81 2.09
CA HIS A 169 8.61 -20.62 0.98
C HIS A 169 9.22 -19.23 1.02
N ILE A 170 10.54 -19.12 0.81
CA ILE A 170 11.22 -17.84 0.68
C ILE A 170 12.12 -17.86 -0.56
N LYS A 171 12.10 -16.77 -1.31
CA LYS A 171 12.94 -16.61 -2.50
C LYS A 171 13.52 -15.20 -2.56
N PHE A 172 14.81 -15.12 -2.88
CA PHE A 172 15.53 -13.87 -3.05
C PHE A 172 15.79 -13.59 -4.52
N PHE A 173 15.75 -12.33 -4.89
CA PHE A 173 15.85 -11.84 -6.25
C PHE A 173 16.89 -10.72 -6.33
N PRO A 174 18.00 -10.89 -7.05
CA PRO A 174 18.86 -9.78 -7.43
C PRO A 174 18.08 -8.77 -8.29
N ILE A 175 18.22 -7.50 -7.98
CA ILE A 175 17.61 -6.43 -8.77
C ILE A 175 18.56 -6.00 -9.87
N ASP A 176 18.12 -6.12 -11.13
CA ASP A 176 18.79 -5.50 -12.27
C ASP A 176 18.43 -4.00 -12.27
N ALA A 177 19.36 -3.18 -11.77
CA ALA A 177 19.16 -1.74 -11.65
C ALA A 177 19.03 -1.03 -13.00
N GLN A 178 19.67 -1.55 -14.07
CA GLN A 178 19.59 -0.97 -15.41
C GLN A 178 18.23 -1.22 -16.06
N LYS A 179 17.73 -2.45 -15.93
CA LYS A 179 16.42 -2.84 -16.45
C LYS A 179 15.29 -2.47 -15.50
N ARG A 180 15.58 -2.07 -14.26
CA ARG A 180 14.60 -1.86 -13.18
C ARG A 180 13.65 -3.05 -13.05
N ALA A 181 14.20 -4.26 -12.91
CA ALA A 181 13.45 -5.50 -12.91
C ALA A 181 14.14 -6.58 -12.08
N VAL A 182 13.37 -7.60 -11.73
CA VAL A 182 13.87 -8.90 -11.26
C VAL A 182 13.45 -10.00 -12.22
N GLU A 183 14.22 -11.10 -12.26
CA GLU A 183 13.81 -12.34 -12.93
C GLU A 183 13.22 -13.30 -11.90
N PHE A 184 11.90 -13.55 -11.99
CA PHE A 184 11.22 -14.48 -11.07
C PHE A 184 11.71 -15.92 -11.26
N LYS A 185 11.83 -16.33 -12.50
CA LYS A 185 12.53 -17.53 -13.01
C LYS A 185 12.78 -17.33 -14.51
N PRO A 186 13.62 -18.18 -15.14
CA PRO A 186 13.92 -18.04 -16.56
C PRO A 186 12.67 -17.82 -17.41
N GLY A 187 12.63 -16.70 -18.12
CA GLY A 187 11.50 -16.30 -18.97
C GLY A 187 10.37 -15.52 -18.26
N ILE A 188 10.45 -15.29 -16.95
CA ILE A 188 9.46 -14.47 -16.22
C ILE A 188 10.16 -13.26 -15.58
N ARG A 189 9.98 -12.12 -16.21
CA ARG A 189 10.47 -10.83 -15.74
C ARG A 189 9.38 -10.05 -14.98
N ILE A 190 9.74 -9.43 -13.87
CA ILE A 190 8.89 -8.52 -13.10
C ILE A 190 9.54 -7.14 -13.09
N ASP A 191 8.89 -6.16 -13.73
CA ASP A 191 9.33 -4.77 -13.71
C ASP A 191 9.03 -4.15 -12.34
N LEU A 192 9.97 -3.37 -11.81
CA LEU A 192 9.81 -2.68 -10.54
C LEU A 192 8.83 -1.52 -10.65
N GLN A 193 8.00 -1.39 -9.63
CA GLN A 193 7.14 -0.25 -9.34
C GLN A 193 7.22 0.03 -7.84
N PRO A 194 8.32 0.64 -7.37
CA PRO A 194 8.58 0.75 -5.94
C PRO A 194 7.64 1.76 -5.28
N PHE A 195 7.19 1.41 -4.07
CA PHE A 195 6.35 2.24 -3.21
C PHE A 195 6.52 1.82 -1.75
N PRO A 196 6.33 2.72 -0.75
CA PRO A 196 6.32 2.34 0.66
C PRO A 196 5.02 1.59 0.98
N GLY A 197 5.08 0.35 1.43
CA GLY A 197 3.95 -0.38 2.00
C GLY A 197 3.47 0.34 3.26
N THR A 198 4.44 0.75 4.11
CA THR A 198 4.17 1.54 5.30
C THR A 198 4.62 2.99 5.16
N LEU A 199 3.66 3.90 5.27
CA LEU A 199 3.86 5.34 5.48
C LEU A 199 2.88 5.80 6.57
N ALA A 200 3.41 6.17 7.74
CA ALA A 200 2.61 6.39 8.94
C ALA A 200 2.91 7.74 9.60
N VAL A 201 1.89 8.33 10.21
CA VAL A 201 2.06 9.38 11.20
C VAL A 201 1.77 8.86 12.61
N GLY A 202 1.94 9.72 13.62
CA GLY A 202 1.63 9.39 15.01
C GLY A 202 0.25 8.77 15.18
N ILE A 203 0.16 7.75 16.01
CA ILE A 203 -1.05 6.92 16.17
C ILE A 203 -2.29 7.74 16.53
N ASP A 204 -3.44 7.33 15.98
CA ASP A 204 -4.74 7.81 16.46
C ASP A 204 -4.99 7.29 17.88
N PRO A 205 -5.20 8.14 18.89
CA PRO A 205 -5.52 7.69 20.24
C PRO A 205 -6.77 6.79 20.31
N ASN A 206 -7.67 6.90 19.33
CA ASN A 206 -8.90 6.11 19.20
C ASN A 206 -8.71 4.87 18.32
N ASP A 207 -7.51 4.55 17.89
CA ASP A 207 -7.25 3.30 17.14
C ASP A 207 -7.62 2.10 18.02
N PRO A 208 -8.57 1.24 17.61
CA PRO A 208 -9.00 0.08 18.37
C PRO A 208 -7.99 -1.08 18.37
N SER A 209 -6.82 -0.92 17.74
CA SER A 209 -5.77 -1.94 17.72
C SER A 209 -5.31 -2.30 19.14
N PRO A 210 -5.02 -3.58 19.39
CA PRO A 210 -4.36 -3.98 20.63
C PRO A 210 -3.05 -3.21 20.83
N ARG A 211 -2.87 -2.68 22.03
CA ARG A 211 -1.63 -2.00 22.43
C ARG A 211 -0.57 -3.00 22.88
N LYS A 212 0.70 -2.64 22.72
CA LYS A 212 1.82 -3.46 23.17
C LYS A 212 1.67 -3.82 24.67
N GLY A 213 1.88 -5.08 25.01
CA GLY A 213 1.73 -5.55 26.40
C GLY A 213 0.27 -5.69 26.88
N GLY A 214 -0.73 -5.56 25.99
CA GLY A 214 -2.16 -5.70 26.32
C GLY A 214 -2.71 -4.56 27.17
N VAL A 215 -2.01 -3.43 27.23
CA VAL A 215 -2.44 -2.23 27.97
C VAL A 215 -3.69 -1.65 27.30
N LYS A 216 -4.77 -1.43 28.06
CA LYS A 216 -6.06 -0.93 27.53
C LYS A 216 -6.26 0.57 27.75
N ASP A 217 -5.70 1.11 28.80
CA ASP A 217 -6.00 2.48 29.28
C ASP A 217 -4.91 3.50 28.93
N ASP A 218 -3.94 3.12 28.10
CA ASP A 218 -2.90 4.03 27.61
C ASP A 218 -3.04 4.22 26.08
N PRO A 219 -3.70 5.30 25.65
CA PRO A 219 -3.88 5.58 24.21
C PRO A 219 -2.56 5.88 23.48
N MET A 220 -1.49 6.13 24.23
CA MET A 220 -0.15 6.37 23.69
C MET A 220 0.72 5.11 23.68
N ALA A 221 0.25 3.97 24.20
CA ALA A 221 0.99 2.72 24.13
C ALA A 221 1.17 2.28 22.66
N PRO A 222 2.32 1.69 22.31
CA PRO A 222 2.64 1.34 20.93
C PRO A 222 1.61 0.42 20.29
N VAL A 223 1.36 0.62 19.00
CA VAL A 223 0.53 -0.26 18.16
C VAL A 223 1.41 -1.08 17.22
N SER A 224 0.93 -2.26 16.85
CA SER A 224 1.61 -3.11 15.86
C SER A 224 1.70 -2.42 14.50
N THR A 225 2.83 -2.57 13.82
CA THR A 225 3.01 -2.06 12.45
C THR A 225 2.19 -2.79 11.40
N LEU A 226 1.58 -3.95 11.74
CA LEU A 226 0.77 -4.76 10.82
C LEU A 226 -0.54 -4.10 10.37
N ARG A 227 -1.13 -3.23 11.17
CA ARG A 227 -2.53 -2.81 10.95
C ARG A 227 -2.60 -1.43 10.34
N PRO A 228 -3.12 -1.26 9.13
CA PRO A 228 -3.45 0.06 8.60
C PRO A 228 -4.60 0.69 9.37
N TRP A 229 -4.55 2.01 9.54
CA TRP A 229 -5.60 2.78 10.17
C TRP A 229 -5.62 4.23 9.64
N LYS A 230 -6.34 5.11 10.33
CA LYS A 230 -6.46 6.53 9.96
C LYS A 230 -5.13 7.29 9.93
N ASN A 231 -4.14 6.82 10.67
CA ASN A 231 -2.77 7.35 10.66
C ASN A 231 -1.89 6.76 9.53
N GLY A 232 -2.48 6.09 8.55
CA GLY A 232 -1.76 5.37 7.49
C GLY A 232 -1.29 4.01 7.97
N SER A 233 0.00 3.88 8.28
CA SER A 233 0.67 2.63 8.63
C SER A 233 0.77 1.67 7.44
N ASN A 234 0.51 0.40 7.62
CA ASN A 234 0.68 -0.67 6.63
C ASN A 234 -0.48 -0.70 5.62
N MET A 235 -0.52 0.27 4.72
CA MET A 235 -1.63 0.43 3.78
C MET A 235 -1.51 -0.46 2.53
N ASP A 236 -0.28 -0.74 2.10
CA ASP A 236 0.07 -1.57 0.95
C ASP A 236 -0.66 -1.16 -0.34
N ILE A 237 -0.70 0.15 -0.57
CA ILE A 237 -1.35 0.74 -1.74
C ILE A 237 -0.29 1.01 -2.80
N ASN A 238 -0.27 0.19 -3.84
CA ASN A 238 0.76 0.22 -4.88
C ASN A 238 0.71 1.44 -5.81
N GLU A 239 -0.27 2.32 -5.65
CA GLU A 239 -0.34 3.63 -6.28
C GLU A 239 0.53 4.69 -5.59
N LEU A 240 1.07 4.44 -4.38
CA LEU A 240 1.96 5.36 -3.64
C LEU A 240 3.39 5.40 -4.20
N GLN A 241 3.52 5.62 -5.49
CA GLN A 241 4.78 5.62 -6.22
C GLN A 241 5.45 7.00 -6.24
N GLU A 242 6.67 7.06 -6.75
CA GLU A 242 7.34 8.33 -7.07
C GLU A 242 6.43 9.21 -7.92
N GLY A 243 6.25 10.45 -7.52
CA GLY A 243 5.37 11.40 -8.18
C GLY A 243 3.95 11.46 -7.62
N THR A 244 3.64 10.75 -6.56
CA THR A 244 2.32 10.80 -5.91
C THR A 244 2.36 11.54 -4.58
N THR A 245 1.20 11.87 -4.05
CA THR A 245 1.06 12.55 -2.76
C THR A 245 0.08 11.78 -1.88
N LEU A 246 0.50 11.54 -0.65
CA LEU A 246 -0.34 11.00 0.41
C LEU A 246 -0.74 12.11 1.37
N PHE A 247 -2.00 12.17 1.74
CA PHE A 247 -2.56 13.07 2.76
C PHE A 247 -3.04 12.22 3.93
N ILE A 248 -2.53 12.48 5.13
CA ILE A 248 -2.88 11.73 6.35
C ILE A 248 -3.35 12.69 7.44
N PRO A 249 -4.46 12.38 8.17
CA PRO A 249 -4.85 13.13 9.36
C PRO A 249 -3.76 13.11 10.44
N VAL A 250 -3.47 14.24 11.03
CA VAL A 250 -2.50 14.37 12.13
C VAL A 250 -3.21 14.20 13.46
N PHE A 251 -2.75 13.29 14.30
CA PHE A 251 -3.31 12.99 15.62
C PHE A 251 -2.43 13.48 16.77
N LEU A 252 -1.11 13.58 16.53
CA LEU A 252 -0.13 13.96 17.54
C LEU A 252 0.69 15.16 17.10
N GLN A 253 1.16 15.94 18.06
CA GLN A 253 2.02 17.09 17.81
C GLN A 253 3.26 16.70 17.00
N GLY A 254 3.56 17.47 15.95
CA GLY A 254 4.67 17.22 15.06
C GLY A 254 4.43 16.10 14.03
N GLY A 255 3.23 15.54 13.96
CA GLY A 255 2.86 14.48 13.03
C GLY A 255 3.56 13.15 13.29
N LEU A 256 4.85 13.13 13.67
CA LEU A 256 5.65 11.93 13.92
C LEU A 256 5.62 10.96 12.72
N LEU A 257 6.37 11.28 11.67
CA LEU A 257 6.38 10.51 10.42
C LEU A 257 7.33 9.31 10.50
N TRP A 258 6.86 8.14 10.06
CA TRP A 258 7.66 6.93 9.81
C TRP A 258 7.45 6.42 8.39
N THR A 259 8.48 5.77 7.84
CA THR A 259 8.36 4.99 6.61
C THR A 259 9.29 3.77 6.62
N GLY A 260 8.90 2.75 5.90
CA GLY A 260 9.61 1.50 5.76
C GLY A 260 8.74 0.49 5.04
N ASP A 261 8.98 -0.81 5.30
CA ASP A 261 8.20 -1.83 4.63
C ASP A 261 8.18 -1.56 3.12
N SER A 262 9.38 -1.64 2.57
CA SER A 262 9.64 -1.11 1.23
C SER A 262 9.33 -2.15 0.17
N HIS A 263 8.34 -1.89 -0.65
CA HIS A 263 7.92 -2.78 -1.73
C HIS A 263 8.54 -2.36 -3.06
N CYS A 264 9.17 -3.30 -3.76
CA CYS A 264 9.66 -3.09 -5.11
C CYS A 264 8.60 -3.39 -6.18
N ARG A 265 7.59 -4.17 -5.85
CA ARG A 265 6.39 -4.48 -6.64
C ARG A 265 5.38 -5.22 -5.79
N GLN A 266 4.09 -4.93 -5.98
CA GLN A 266 2.99 -5.69 -5.40
C GLN A 266 1.83 -5.80 -6.39
N GLY A 267 1.20 -6.95 -6.45
CA GLY A 267 -0.14 -7.09 -7.02
C GLY A 267 -1.21 -6.73 -5.98
N ASN A 268 -2.28 -6.09 -6.42
CA ASN A 268 -3.41 -5.81 -5.53
C ASN A 268 -3.93 -7.10 -4.88
N GLY A 269 -4.17 -7.05 -3.57
CA GLY A 269 -4.53 -8.17 -2.72
C GLY A 269 -3.38 -8.73 -1.88
N GLU A 270 -2.11 -8.59 -2.29
CA GLU A 270 -0.92 -9.09 -1.56
C GLU A 270 -1.08 -10.53 -1.04
N VAL A 271 -1.58 -11.38 -1.91
CA VAL A 271 -2.30 -12.61 -1.56
C VAL A 271 -1.51 -13.69 -0.82
N ASN A 272 -0.17 -13.70 -0.90
CA ASN A 272 0.64 -14.72 -0.22
C ASN A 272 1.29 -14.25 1.08
N LEU A 273 1.04 -13.02 1.53
CA LEU A 273 1.58 -12.34 2.73
C LEU A 273 2.58 -11.24 2.43
N THR A 274 3.39 -11.34 1.39
CA THR A 274 4.42 -10.34 1.08
C THR A 274 4.31 -9.86 -0.35
N ALA A 275 4.75 -8.64 -0.57
CA ALA A 275 5.04 -8.09 -1.88
C ALA A 275 6.37 -8.67 -2.45
N LEU A 276 6.97 -8.01 -3.40
CA LEU A 276 8.39 -8.10 -3.70
C LEU A 276 9.09 -7.16 -2.70
N GLU A 277 9.35 -7.67 -1.49
CA GLU A 277 9.94 -6.96 -0.37
C GLU A 277 11.36 -6.52 -0.69
N CYS A 278 11.69 -5.27 -0.41
CA CYS A 278 13.03 -4.76 -0.57
C CYS A 278 13.37 -3.73 0.53
N SER A 279 14.48 -3.04 0.38
CA SER A 279 14.80 -1.86 1.16
C SER A 279 15.28 -0.77 0.21
N TYR A 280 15.19 0.49 0.64
CA TYR A 280 15.58 1.62 -0.19
C TYR A 280 16.90 2.22 0.25
N LYS A 281 17.74 2.58 -0.73
CA LYS A 281 18.85 3.50 -0.51
C LYS A 281 18.30 4.89 -0.21
N GLU A 282 17.18 5.22 -0.86
CA GLU A 282 16.51 6.50 -0.68
C GLU A 282 15.02 6.37 -0.96
N ILE A 283 14.20 6.87 -0.02
CA ILE A 283 12.89 7.42 -0.32
C ILE A 283 12.94 8.90 0.07
N ARG A 284 12.69 9.78 -0.91
CA ARG A 284 12.68 11.23 -0.68
C ARG A 284 11.27 11.73 -0.53
N LEU A 285 10.99 12.31 0.63
CA LEU A 285 9.68 12.83 0.99
C LEU A 285 9.74 14.35 1.20
N GLN A 286 8.61 15.01 0.96
CA GLN A 286 8.36 16.41 1.34
C GLN A 286 7.07 16.48 2.15
N PRO A 287 7.15 16.46 3.48
CA PRO A 287 5.98 16.62 4.34
C PRO A 287 5.61 18.11 4.50
N ILE A 288 4.31 18.41 4.36
CA ILE A 288 3.75 19.77 4.43
C ILE A 288 2.54 19.72 5.36
N ALA A 289 2.55 20.53 6.44
CA ALA A 289 1.40 20.66 7.30
C ALA A 289 0.30 21.51 6.64
N ARG A 290 -0.89 20.94 6.47
CA ARG A 290 -2.06 21.55 5.81
C ARG A 290 -3.10 21.89 6.87
N LYS A 291 -3.24 23.19 7.13
CA LYS A 291 -4.23 23.76 8.07
C LYS A 291 -5.61 23.94 7.42
N ASP A 292 -5.64 23.95 6.09
CA ASP A 292 -6.80 24.24 5.24
C ASP A 292 -7.58 22.96 4.83
N MET A 293 -7.12 21.79 5.27
CA MET A 293 -7.73 20.50 4.94
C MET A 293 -8.24 19.78 6.19
N LYS A 294 -9.26 18.95 6.01
CA LYS A 294 -9.76 18.01 7.02
C LYS A 294 -10.02 16.67 6.34
N LEU A 295 -9.53 15.59 6.92
CA LEU A 295 -9.71 14.23 6.44
C LEU A 295 -10.07 13.31 7.61
N ASN A 296 -10.87 12.27 7.34
CA ASN A 296 -11.15 11.20 8.29
C ASN A 296 -10.22 10.00 8.10
N TRP A 297 -9.78 9.77 6.86
CA TRP A 297 -8.93 8.66 6.44
C TRP A 297 -7.83 9.16 5.52
N PRO A 298 -6.74 8.39 5.32
CA PRO A 298 -5.74 8.70 4.33
C PRO A 298 -6.36 8.87 2.93
N PHE A 299 -5.85 9.86 2.21
CA PHE A 299 -6.26 10.20 0.86
C PHE A 299 -5.01 10.30 -0.01
N ILE A 300 -5.10 9.83 -1.25
CA ILE A 300 -3.95 9.81 -2.16
C ILE A 300 -4.31 10.59 -3.42
N GLU A 301 -3.36 11.35 -3.90
CA GLU A 301 -3.45 12.03 -5.17
C GLU A 301 -2.32 11.57 -6.10
N THR A 302 -2.71 11.07 -7.27
CA THR A 302 -1.80 10.78 -8.38
C THR A 302 -2.02 11.80 -9.49
N ARG A 303 -1.19 11.74 -10.52
CA ARG A 303 -1.39 12.58 -11.69
C ARG A 303 -2.75 12.36 -12.36
N THR A 304 -3.32 11.19 -12.26
CA THR A 304 -4.53 10.78 -13.01
C THR A 304 -5.74 10.48 -12.14
N HIS A 305 -5.56 10.26 -10.83
CA HIS A 305 -6.65 9.85 -9.94
C HIS A 305 -6.58 10.56 -8.59
N TRP A 306 -7.73 10.71 -7.98
CA TRP A 306 -7.92 10.86 -6.54
C TRP A 306 -8.32 9.52 -5.97
N ILE A 307 -7.77 9.17 -4.79
CA ILE A 307 -7.91 7.83 -4.23
C ILE A 307 -8.30 7.95 -2.77
N THR A 308 -9.41 7.37 -2.41
CA THR A 308 -9.89 7.25 -1.03
C THR A 308 -9.60 5.87 -0.48
N THR A 309 -9.52 5.75 0.84
CA THR A 309 -9.12 4.50 1.51
C THR A 309 -10.14 4.05 2.53
N GLY A 310 -10.18 2.75 2.79
CA GLY A 310 -10.96 2.16 3.87
C GLY A 310 -10.28 0.90 4.39
N PHE A 311 -10.17 0.79 5.71
CA PHE A 311 -9.52 -0.33 6.37
C PHE A 311 -10.46 -0.95 7.42
N ASN A 312 -10.57 -2.29 7.41
CA ASN A 312 -11.33 -3.03 8.42
C ASN A 312 -10.94 -4.51 8.40
N GLU A 313 -11.20 -5.22 9.49
CA GLU A 313 -11.03 -6.67 9.55
C GLU A 313 -12.01 -7.39 8.61
N ASP A 314 -13.20 -6.83 8.40
CA ASP A 314 -14.17 -7.25 7.38
C ASP A 314 -13.96 -6.46 6.08
N LEU A 315 -13.71 -7.17 4.97
CA LEU A 315 -13.48 -6.59 3.66
C LEU A 315 -14.69 -5.78 3.13
N ASN A 316 -15.91 -6.20 3.44
CA ASN A 316 -17.12 -5.47 3.03
C ASN A 316 -17.21 -4.13 3.76
N VAL A 317 -16.82 -4.09 5.03
CA VAL A 317 -16.76 -2.84 5.81
C VAL A 317 -15.64 -1.95 5.30
N ALA A 318 -14.46 -2.52 4.95
CA ALA A 318 -13.37 -1.77 4.33
C ALA A 318 -13.82 -1.13 3.00
N MET A 319 -14.51 -1.89 2.13
CA MET A 319 -15.11 -1.38 0.89
C MET A 319 -16.10 -0.25 1.17
N THR A 320 -17.01 -0.44 2.11
CA THR A 320 -18.01 0.58 2.48
C THR A 320 -17.35 1.86 2.97
N ASN A 321 -16.25 1.77 3.73
CA ASN A 321 -15.50 2.93 4.21
C ASN A 321 -14.85 3.68 3.04
N ALA A 322 -14.15 2.99 2.14
CA ALA A 322 -13.50 3.59 0.98
C ALA A 322 -14.52 4.30 0.05
N VAL A 323 -15.67 3.65 -0.20
CA VAL A 323 -16.75 4.23 -1.03
C VAL A 323 -17.37 5.44 -0.34
N ARG A 324 -17.61 5.38 1.00
CA ARG A 324 -18.14 6.52 1.74
C ARG A 324 -17.23 7.74 1.63
N GLU A 325 -15.93 7.55 1.81
CA GLU A 325 -14.95 8.64 1.67
C GLU A 325 -14.93 9.19 0.22
N ALA A 326 -15.09 8.35 -0.79
CA ALA A 326 -15.18 8.79 -2.20
C ALA A 326 -16.44 9.65 -2.45
N VAL A 327 -17.57 9.23 -1.93
CA VAL A 327 -18.84 9.99 -2.03
C VAL A 327 -18.73 11.33 -1.31
N GLU A 328 -18.22 11.33 -0.06
CA GLU A 328 -18.04 12.57 0.71
C GLU A 328 -17.04 13.52 0.03
N TRP A 329 -15.94 12.99 -0.49
CA TRP A 329 -14.97 13.79 -1.21
C TRP A 329 -15.58 14.43 -2.46
N LEU A 330 -16.31 13.66 -3.29
CA LEU A 330 -16.97 14.16 -4.50
C LEU A 330 -18.05 15.18 -4.18
N ALA A 331 -18.85 14.97 -3.15
CA ALA A 331 -19.91 15.89 -2.76
C ALA A 331 -19.38 17.22 -2.19
N ASN A 332 -18.16 17.22 -1.62
CA ASN A 332 -17.56 18.42 -1.01
C ASN A 332 -16.50 19.10 -1.89
N GLN A 333 -16.09 18.49 -3.02
CA GLN A 333 -15.14 19.12 -3.94
C GLN A 333 -15.81 20.32 -4.64
N LYS A 334 -14.99 21.31 -5.06
CA LYS A 334 -15.46 22.56 -5.66
C LYS A 334 -15.43 22.58 -7.19
N LEU A 335 -15.01 21.52 -7.82
CA LEU A 335 -14.82 21.46 -9.28
C LEU A 335 -16.16 21.48 -10.02
N VAL A 336 -17.06 20.58 -9.62
CA VAL A 336 -18.44 20.48 -10.13
C VAL A 336 -19.35 20.21 -8.93
N PRO A 337 -20.23 21.12 -8.56
CA PRO A 337 -21.18 20.89 -7.47
C PRO A 337 -22.03 19.66 -7.73
N MET A 338 -22.16 18.76 -6.76
CA MET A 338 -23.04 17.60 -6.81
C MET A 338 -23.51 17.22 -5.40
N ASP A 339 -24.68 16.63 -5.31
CA ASP A 339 -25.16 16.08 -4.05
C ASP A 339 -24.60 14.67 -3.78
N ARG A 340 -24.90 14.12 -2.60
CA ARG A 340 -24.41 12.79 -2.21
C ARG A 340 -24.96 11.65 -3.07
N TYR A 341 -26.18 11.78 -3.62
CA TYR A 341 -26.78 10.75 -4.47
C TYR A 341 -26.11 10.75 -5.83
N GLU A 342 -25.88 11.93 -6.41
CA GLU A 342 -25.10 12.09 -7.65
C GLU A 342 -23.67 11.59 -7.48
N ALA A 343 -23.00 11.95 -6.38
CA ALA A 343 -21.66 11.47 -6.06
C ALA A 343 -21.63 9.93 -5.93
N TYR A 344 -22.61 9.33 -5.26
CA TYR A 344 -22.70 7.87 -5.12
C TYR A 344 -22.93 7.18 -6.46
N GLY A 345 -23.81 7.71 -7.29
CA GLY A 345 -24.02 7.23 -8.67
C GLY A 345 -22.73 7.34 -9.50
N LEU A 346 -22.00 8.46 -9.38
CA LEU A 346 -20.75 8.68 -10.10
C LEU A 346 -19.66 7.68 -9.66
N VAL A 347 -19.49 7.46 -8.36
CA VAL A 347 -18.56 6.43 -7.86
C VAL A 347 -18.89 5.05 -8.45
N SER A 348 -20.17 4.68 -8.54
CA SER A 348 -20.59 3.39 -9.11
C SER A 348 -20.25 3.26 -10.60
N MET A 349 -20.25 4.37 -11.35
CA MET A 349 -19.99 4.36 -12.79
C MET A 349 -18.51 4.41 -13.16
N VAL A 350 -17.68 5.11 -12.37
CA VAL A 350 -16.30 5.41 -12.74
C VAL A 350 -15.26 5.06 -11.67
N GLY A 351 -15.69 4.78 -10.45
CA GLY A 351 -14.80 4.43 -9.35
C GLY A 351 -14.21 3.03 -9.55
N ASP A 352 -12.89 2.92 -9.58
CA ASP A 352 -12.16 1.65 -9.58
C ASP A 352 -11.74 1.33 -8.14
N CYS A 353 -12.56 0.57 -7.42
CA CYS A 353 -12.30 0.19 -6.04
C CYS A 353 -11.58 -1.17 -5.99
N ARG A 354 -10.37 -1.17 -5.44
CA ARG A 354 -9.45 -2.30 -5.41
C ARG A 354 -9.16 -2.74 -3.99
N VAL A 355 -8.85 -4.02 -3.82
CA VAL A 355 -8.33 -4.56 -2.56
C VAL A 355 -6.82 -4.38 -2.55
N SER A 356 -6.29 -3.53 -1.67
CA SER A 356 -4.84 -3.33 -1.57
C SER A 356 -4.14 -4.56 -1.00
N GLN A 357 -4.62 -5.08 0.14
CA GLN A 357 -4.12 -6.30 0.76
C GLN A 357 -5.23 -7.01 1.57
N VAL A 358 -5.05 -8.33 1.81
CA VAL A 358 -5.96 -9.18 2.61
C VAL A 358 -5.27 -9.91 3.77
N VAL A 359 -4.01 -9.56 4.07
CA VAL A 359 -3.10 -10.36 4.91
C VAL A 359 -2.75 -9.72 6.26
N ASP A 360 -3.05 -8.44 6.50
CA ASP A 360 -2.57 -7.66 7.66
C ASP A 360 -3.59 -7.49 8.79
N VAL A 361 -4.39 -8.50 9.03
CA VAL A 361 -5.50 -8.48 10.00
C VAL A 361 -6.62 -7.53 9.56
N ARG A 362 -6.31 -6.24 9.34
CA ARG A 362 -7.21 -5.29 8.66
C ARG A 362 -6.92 -5.28 7.17
N LYS A 363 -7.93 -5.65 6.38
CA LYS A 363 -7.88 -5.59 4.93
C LYS A 363 -7.97 -4.15 4.48
N GLY A 364 -7.30 -3.83 3.37
CA GLY A 364 -7.32 -2.53 2.75
C GLY A 364 -8.13 -2.49 1.46
N VAL A 365 -8.92 -1.45 1.29
CA VAL A 365 -9.58 -1.10 0.04
C VAL A 365 -9.27 0.34 -0.29
N HIS A 366 -9.00 0.62 -1.56
CA HIS A 366 -8.87 1.97 -2.05
C HIS A 366 -9.71 2.16 -3.31
N CYS A 367 -10.41 3.31 -3.40
CA CYS A 367 -11.26 3.66 -4.54
C CYS A 367 -10.64 4.80 -5.34
N MET A 368 -10.37 4.55 -6.61
CA MET A 368 -9.70 5.46 -7.53
C MET A 368 -10.73 6.19 -8.39
N ILE A 369 -10.79 7.51 -8.30
CA ILE A 369 -11.64 8.37 -9.09
C ILE A 369 -10.80 9.05 -10.17
N PRO A 370 -11.04 8.80 -11.47
CA PRO A 370 -10.24 9.37 -12.53
C PRO A 370 -10.47 10.88 -12.68
N LYS A 371 -9.40 11.67 -12.70
CA LYS A 371 -9.46 13.13 -12.89
C LYS A 371 -10.02 13.51 -14.26
N SER A 372 -9.87 12.64 -15.25
CA SER A 372 -10.31 12.88 -16.64
C SER A 372 -11.82 13.00 -16.82
N ILE A 373 -12.61 12.57 -15.83
CA ILE A 373 -14.08 12.73 -15.91
C ILE A 373 -14.51 14.19 -15.73
N PHE A 374 -13.66 15.02 -15.13
CA PHE A 374 -13.89 16.46 -15.01
C PHE A 374 -13.32 17.15 -16.24
N SER A 375 -14.04 17.02 -17.40
CA SER A 375 -13.66 17.70 -18.63
C SER A 375 -13.76 19.21 -18.43
N ASP A 376 -12.79 19.96 -19.00
CA ASP A 376 -12.74 21.43 -19.03
C ASP A 376 -12.25 22.15 -17.77
N GLN A 377 -11.44 21.52 -16.95
CA GLN A 377 -10.54 22.31 -16.10
C GLN A 377 -9.50 23.01 -17.00
N LYS A 378 -9.97 23.98 -17.81
CA LYS A 378 -9.09 24.96 -18.43
C LYS A 378 -8.32 25.63 -17.31
N LYS A 379 -7.00 25.51 -17.39
CA LYS A 379 -6.01 26.22 -16.60
C LYS A 379 -6.51 27.60 -16.21
N SER A 380 -6.96 27.78 -15.00
CA SER A 380 -7.07 29.10 -14.36
C SER A 380 -5.82 29.39 -13.56
#